data_8c662b1004a70f722ad844d4795b557c
#
_entry.id   8c662b1004a70f722ad844d4795b557c
#
_cell.length_a   1.000
_cell.length_b   1.000
_cell.length_c   1.000
_cell.angle_alpha   90.00
_cell.angle_beta   90.00
_cell.angle_gamma   90.00
#
_symmetry.space_group_name_H-M   'P 1'
#
loop_
_entity.id
_entity.type
_entity.pdbx_description
1 polymer ?
#
loop_
_entity_poly.entity_id
_entity_poly.type
_entity_poly.pdbx_seq_one_letter_code
_entity_poly.pdbx_strand_id
1 'polypeptide(L)'
;HILNLENGVAAERVYAPWVDLEAKMRANAIPLRTLETEKILQDFDFVGFTLQYELSYTNILNMLDLGRIPVKTEERTEKDPFIIVGGPCVYNPEPLADFFDLAVVGEGEEVMVELMEAYKKWKREGKPGGRQGFLRCAVKLKGIYVPSFYDVAYNEDGTVAAVVANCDAAPAAVEKRVISDMNTVNYPTAPIVPFGEIVHDRIMLEVFR
;
A
#
# COMPACT_ATOMS: atom_id res chain seq x y z
N HIS A 1 -3.84 4.60 -12.89
CA HIS A 1 -4.79 5.34 -13.75
C HIS A 1 -5.87 6.01 -12.91
N ILE A 2 -6.68 5.28 -12.14
CA ILE A 2 -7.79 5.81 -11.34
C ILE A 2 -7.34 6.97 -10.46
N LEU A 3 -6.29 6.80 -9.67
CA LEU A 3 -5.78 7.85 -8.79
C LEU A 3 -5.37 9.13 -9.52
N ASN A 4 -4.84 9.02 -10.74
CA ASN A 4 -4.46 10.19 -11.55
C ASN A 4 -5.66 10.89 -12.24
N LEU A 5 -6.89 10.36 -12.08
CA LEU A 5 -8.11 11.07 -12.44
C LEU A 5 -8.62 11.96 -11.30
N GLU A 6 -8.13 11.71 -10.06
CA GLU A 6 -8.57 12.45 -8.88
C GLU A 6 -7.86 13.79 -8.74
N ASN A 7 -8.63 14.86 -8.53
CA ASN A 7 -8.07 16.20 -8.32
C ASN A 7 -7.13 16.25 -7.10
N GLY A 8 -5.90 16.75 -7.31
CA GLY A 8 -4.91 16.90 -6.25
C GLY A 8 -4.27 15.59 -5.81
N VAL A 9 -4.36 14.55 -6.63
CA VAL A 9 -3.63 13.27 -6.46
C VAL A 9 -2.69 13.09 -7.64
N ALA A 10 -1.45 12.70 -7.36
CA ALA A 10 -0.47 12.29 -8.36
C ALA A 10 0.10 10.93 -7.94
N ALA A 11 -0.14 9.92 -8.75
CA ALA A 11 0.37 8.56 -8.56
C ALA A 11 1.47 8.28 -9.58
N GLU A 12 2.61 7.84 -9.08
CA GLU A 12 3.80 7.53 -9.85
C GLU A 12 4.22 6.09 -9.61
N ARG A 13 5.04 5.54 -10.50
CA ARG A 13 5.47 4.15 -10.45
C ARG A 13 6.92 4.05 -9.98
N VAL A 14 7.19 2.96 -9.30
CA VAL A 14 8.55 2.56 -8.90
C VAL A 14 8.65 1.04 -8.98
N TYR A 15 9.80 0.54 -9.37
CA TYR A 15 10.08 -0.89 -9.44
C TYR A 15 11.28 -1.25 -8.56
N ALA A 16 11.28 -2.48 -8.04
CA ALA A 16 12.44 -3.02 -7.37
C ALA A 16 13.63 -3.06 -8.34
N PRO A 17 14.79 -2.49 -7.97
CA PRO A 17 15.98 -2.58 -8.81
C PRO A 17 16.50 -4.02 -8.86
N TRP A 18 17.09 -4.39 -9.97
CA TRP A 18 17.82 -5.65 -10.06
C TRP A 18 19.15 -5.55 -9.29
N VAL A 19 19.72 -6.67 -8.94
CA VAL A 19 20.89 -6.77 -8.04
C VAL A 19 22.10 -5.92 -8.45
N ASP A 20 22.35 -5.76 -9.73
CA ASP A 20 23.44 -4.94 -10.25
C ASP A 20 23.18 -3.43 -10.11
N LEU A 21 21.94 -3.00 -10.33
CA LEU A 21 21.52 -1.62 -10.10
C LEU A 21 21.49 -1.30 -8.60
N GLU A 22 20.94 -2.20 -7.78
CA GLU A 22 20.93 -2.05 -6.34
C GLU A 22 22.35 -1.88 -5.77
N ALA A 23 23.30 -2.72 -6.20
CA ALA A 23 24.68 -2.61 -5.77
C ALA A 23 25.30 -1.24 -6.11
N LYS A 24 25.02 -0.69 -7.29
CA LYS A 24 25.45 0.65 -7.68
C LYS A 24 24.76 1.75 -6.86
N MET A 25 23.46 1.62 -6.61
CA MET A 25 22.71 2.57 -5.78
C MET A 25 23.30 2.64 -4.38
N ARG A 26 23.54 1.48 -3.74
CA ARG A 26 24.14 1.40 -2.40
C ARG A 26 25.56 1.96 -2.36
N ALA A 27 26.41 1.60 -3.32
CA ALA A 27 27.79 2.08 -3.40
C ALA A 27 27.89 3.61 -3.57
N ASN A 28 26.91 4.25 -4.19
CA ASN A 28 26.88 5.68 -4.46
C ASN A 28 25.87 6.46 -3.59
N ALA A 29 25.23 5.82 -2.60
CA ALA A 29 24.19 6.38 -1.75
C ALA A 29 23.03 7.02 -2.54
N ILE A 30 22.71 6.46 -3.73
CA ILE A 30 21.60 6.92 -4.59
C ILE A 30 20.30 6.30 -4.08
N PRO A 31 19.29 7.10 -3.69
CA PRO A 31 18.01 6.56 -3.25
C PRO A 31 17.16 6.05 -4.41
N LEU A 32 16.23 5.14 -4.11
CA LEU A 32 15.23 4.67 -5.05
C LEU A 32 14.27 5.82 -5.41
N ARG A 33 13.99 5.97 -6.70
CA ARG A 33 13.21 7.07 -7.27
C ARG A 33 12.08 6.55 -8.14
N THR A 34 11.04 7.37 -8.27
CA THR A 34 9.92 7.13 -9.19
C THR A 34 10.35 7.33 -10.64
N LEU A 35 9.60 6.74 -11.57
CA LEU A 35 9.91 6.80 -13.02
C LEU A 35 9.46 8.10 -13.66
N GLU A 36 8.38 8.71 -13.17
CA GLU A 36 7.76 9.85 -13.86
C GLU A 36 8.46 11.17 -13.52
N THR A 37 8.74 11.42 -12.24
CA THR A 37 9.32 12.71 -11.80
C THR A 37 10.66 12.56 -11.08
N GLU A 38 11.19 11.35 -10.96
CA GLU A 38 12.46 11.03 -10.29
C GLU A 38 12.52 11.48 -8.82
N LYS A 39 11.36 11.58 -8.16
CA LYS A 39 11.28 11.88 -6.73
C LYS A 39 11.67 10.66 -5.91
N ILE A 40 12.26 10.89 -4.74
CA ILE A 40 12.54 9.83 -3.77
C ILE A 40 11.25 9.39 -3.09
N LEU A 41 11.17 8.12 -2.69
CA LEU A 41 9.92 7.56 -2.12
C LEU A 41 9.51 8.22 -0.81
N GLN A 42 10.47 8.70 -0.02
CA GLN A 42 10.21 9.39 1.24
C GLN A 42 9.42 10.70 1.06
N ASP A 43 9.45 11.33 -0.12
CA ASP A 43 8.78 12.61 -0.40
C ASP A 43 7.28 12.45 -0.74
N PHE A 44 6.77 11.23 -0.79
CA PHE A 44 5.36 10.95 -1.06
C PHE A 44 4.54 10.91 0.23
N ASP A 45 3.25 11.18 0.11
CA ASP A 45 2.29 11.00 1.21
C ASP A 45 2.01 9.50 1.47
N PHE A 46 2.05 8.68 0.40
CA PHE A 46 1.81 7.25 0.42
C PHE A 46 2.79 6.49 -0.47
N VAL A 47 3.17 5.29 -0.05
CA VAL A 47 3.84 4.31 -0.91
C VAL A 47 3.05 3.01 -0.86
N GLY A 48 2.59 2.55 -2.04
CA GLY A 48 1.75 1.36 -2.17
C GLY A 48 2.50 0.18 -2.76
N PHE A 49 2.32 -1.01 -2.19
CA PHE A 49 2.89 -2.26 -2.69
C PHE A 49 1.79 -3.27 -3.00
N THR A 50 1.95 -3.99 -4.10
CA THR A 50 1.10 -5.11 -4.45
C THR A 50 1.73 -6.41 -4.00
N LEU A 51 1.07 -7.12 -3.08
CA LEU A 51 1.49 -8.42 -2.56
C LEU A 51 1.00 -9.53 -3.49
N GLN A 52 1.75 -9.83 -4.56
CA GLN A 52 1.36 -10.84 -5.55
C GLN A 52 1.63 -12.26 -5.05
N TYR A 53 2.77 -12.47 -4.37
CA TYR A 53 3.16 -13.72 -3.75
C TYR A 53 4.23 -13.47 -2.68
N GLU A 54 4.37 -14.38 -1.74
CA GLU A 54 5.12 -14.20 -0.49
C GLU A 54 6.63 -14.04 -0.71
N LEU A 55 7.19 -14.63 -1.76
CA LEU A 55 8.62 -14.50 -2.07
C LEU A 55 9.04 -13.07 -2.44
N SER A 56 8.09 -12.18 -2.71
CA SER A 56 8.36 -10.76 -2.96
C SER A 56 8.49 -9.90 -1.70
N TYR A 57 8.20 -10.44 -0.52
CA TYR A 57 8.16 -9.66 0.73
C TYR A 57 9.48 -8.99 1.07
N THR A 58 10.60 -9.71 0.90
CA THR A 58 11.93 -9.13 1.13
C THR A 58 12.28 -8.00 0.18
N ASN A 59 11.73 -8.00 -1.04
CA ASN A 59 11.91 -6.89 -1.98
C ASN A 59 11.20 -5.61 -1.50
N ILE A 60 10.06 -5.74 -0.81
CA ILE A 60 9.37 -4.60 -0.22
C ILE A 60 10.25 -3.93 0.82
N LEU A 61 10.82 -4.73 1.75
CA LEU A 61 11.71 -4.21 2.79
C LEU A 61 12.94 -3.54 2.18
N ASN A 62 13.51 -4.15 1.14
CA ASN A 62 14.63 -3.59 0.40
C ASN A 62 14.27 -2.25 -0.29
N MET A 63 13.08 -2.15 -0.88
CA MET A 63 12.61 -0.91 -1.51
C MET A 63 12.34 0.19 -0.48
N LEU A 64 11.85 -0.12 0.71
CA LEU A 64 11.71 0.84 1.80
C LEU A 64 13.07 1.41 2.21
N ASP A 65 14.06 0.54 2.44
CA ASP A 65 15.42 0.93 2.79
C ASP A 65 16.07 1.80 1.70
N LEU A 66 16.03 1.37 0.44
CA LEU A 66 16.54 2.15 -0.69
C LEU A 66 15.77 3.47 -0.90
N GLY A 67 14.49 3.50 -0.55
CA GLY A 67 13.63 4.68 -0.60
C GLY A 67 13.82 5.64 0.58
N ARG A 68 14.74 5.33 1.51
CA ARG A 68 15.01 6.08 2.75
C ARG A 68 13.81 6.17 3.68
N ILE A 69 12.96 5.17 3.68
CA ILE A 69 11.80 5.05 4.56
C ILE A 69 12.17 4.09 5.68
N PRO A 70 11.95 4.44 6.96
CA PRO A 70 12.15 3.49 8.06
C PRO A 70 11.38 2.20 7.80
N VAL A 71 12.09 1.06 7.87
CA VAL A 71 11.52 -0.23 7.48
C VAL A 71 10.38 -0.61 8.42
N LYS A 72 10.60 -0.48 9.72
CA LYS A 72 9.57 -0.76 10.71
C LYS A 72 8.59 0.41 10.87
N THR A 73 7.32 0.07 11.01
CA THR A 73 6.23 1.03 11.19
C THR A 73 6.42 1.89 12.45
N GLU A 74 6.91 1.29 13.54
CA GLU A 74 7.15 1.96 14.82
C GLU A 74 8.23 3.06 14.76
N GLU A 75 9.14 2.99 13.77
CA GLU A 75 10.21 3.96 13.57
C GLU A 75 9.77 5.16 12.72
N ARG A 76 8.57 5.07 12.07
CA ARG A 76 8.08 6.12 11.18
C ARG A 76 7.50 7.29 11.95
N THR A 77 7.77 8.48 11.43
CA THR A 77 7.33 9.76 11.98
C THR A 77 6.30 10.45 11.07
N GLU A 78 5.85 11.63 11.46
CA GLU A 78 4.95 12.48 10.65
C GLU A 78 5.55 12.92 9.29
N LYS A 79 6.85 12.72 9.09
CA LYS A 79 7.55 13.08 7.85
C LYS A 79 7.60 11.94 6.86
N ASP A 80 7.35 10.72 7.32
CA ASP A 80 7.46 9.53 6.51
C ASP A 80 6.11 9.20 5.85
N PRO A 81 6.10 8.61 4.65
CA PRO A 81 4.87 8.20 3.98
C PRO A 81 4.11 7.13 4.76
N PHE A 82 2.83 7.00 4.50
CA PHE A 82 2.07 5.82 4.89
C PHE A 82 2.35 4.68 3.90
N ILE A 83 2.64 3.51 4.41
CA ILE A 83 2.85 2.32 3.59
C ILE A 83 1.56 1.54 3.49
N ILE A 84 1.09 1.37 2.25
CA ILE A 84 -0.14 0.66 1.90
C ILE A 84 0.24 -0.65 1.22
N VAL A 85 -0.41 -1.74 1.61
CA VAL A 85 -0.29 -3.02 0.91
C VAL A 85 -1.65 -3.49 0.40
N GLY A 86 -1.65 -4.20 -0.72
CA GLY A 86 -2.85 -4.80 -1.32
C GLY A 86 -2.47 -6.00 -2.18
N GLY A 87 -3.45 -6.61 -2.84
CA GLY A 87 -3.22 -7.77 -3.72
C GLY A 87 -3.54 -9.12 -3.09
N PRO A 88 -3.30 -10.24 -3.80
CA PRO A 88 -3.77 -11.56 -3.37
C PRO A 88 -3.30 -12.01 -1.99
N CYS A 89 -2.02 -11.74 -1.65
CA CYS A 89 -1.47 -12.20 -0.38
C CYS A 89 -1.89 -11.36 0.83
N VAL A 90 -2.63 -10.26 0.63
CA VAL A 90 -3.13 -9.42 1.73
C VAL A 90 -4.15 -10.12 2.62
N TYR A 91 -4.68 -11.26 2.19
CA TYR A 91 -5.54 -12.11 3.02
C TYR A 91 -4.81 -12.80 4.17
N ASN A 92 -3.47 -12.82 4.13
CA ASN A 92 -2.61 -13.18 5.25
C ASN A 92 -1.52 -12.10 5.41
N PRO A 93 -1.85 -10.92 5.96
CA PRO A 93 -0.95 -9.79 6.01
C PRO A 93 0.03 -9.85 7.18
N GLU A 94 -0.22 -10.71 8.17
CA GLU A 94 0.51 -10.77 9.45
C GLU A 94 2.03 -10.94 9.32
N PRO A 95 2.58 -11.71 8.35
CA PRO A 95 4.02 -11.80 8.17
C PRO A 95 4.73 -10.46 7.88
N LEU A 96 3.96 -9.46 7.41
CA LEU A 96 4.46 -8.11 7.12
C LEU A 96 3.88 -7.02 8.04
N ALA A 97 3.11 -7.38 9.07
CA ALA A 97 2.37 -6.44 9.91
C ALA A 97 3.23 -5.32 10.52
N ASP A 98 4.49 -5.62 10.86
CA ASP A 98 5.44 -4.65 11.42
C ASP A 98 5.96 -3.63 10.38
N PHE A 99 5.71 -3.83 9.08
CA PHE A 99 6.36 -3.10 8.01
C PHE A 99 5.41 -2.24 7.15
N PHE A 100 4.10 -2.33 7.33
CA PHE A 100 3.13 -1.48 6.64
C PHE A 100 2.14 -0.84 7.62
N ASP A 101 1.58 0.30 7.22
CA ASP A 101 0.65 1.07 8.06
C ASP A 101 -0.79 0.57 7.90
N LEU A 102 -1.20 0.24 6.68
CA LEU A 102 -2.54 -0.28 6.38
C LEU A 102 -2.56 -1.20 5.17
N ALA A 103 -3.50 -2.13 5.16
CA ALA A 103 -3.75 -3.03 4.05
C ALA A 103 -5.14 -2.81 3.43
N VAL A 104 -5.21 -2.95 2.11
CA VAL A 104 -6.45 -2.96 1.35
C VAL A 104 -6.83 -4.40 1.05
N VAL A 105 -7.86 -4.90 1.73
CA VAL A 105 -8.37 -6.27 1.59
C VAL A 105 -9.51 -6.28 0.58
N GLY A 106 -9.27 -6.89 -0.57
CA GLY A 106 -10.22 -6.95 -1.70
C GLY A 106 -9.90 -5.98 -2.81
N GLU A 107 -10.93 -5.45 -3.48
CA GLU A 107 -10.80 -4.62 -4.67
C GLU A 107 -10.46 -3.17 -4.33
N GLY A 108 -9.43 -2.64 -4.98
CA GLY A 108 -8.81 -1.35 -4.63
C GLY A 108 -9.43 -0.13 -5.32
N GLU A 109 -10.18 -0.30 -6.39
CA GLU A 109 -10.57 0.78 -7.30
C GLU A 109 -11.36 1.89 -6.63
N GLU A 110 -12.33 1.53 -5.77
CA GLU A 110 -13.14 2.51 -5.05
C GLU A 110 -12.47 2.92 -3.73
N VAL A 111 -12.01 1.95 -2.93
CA VAL A 111 -11.48 2.21 -1.58
C VAL A 111 -10.23 3.07 -1.62
N MET A 112 -9.40 2.98 -2.67
CA MET A 112 -8.23 3.86 -2.81
C MET A 112 -8.65 5.33 -3.03
N VAL A 113 -9.73 5.59 -3.76
CA VAL A 113 -10.28 6.94 -3.92
C VAL A 113 -10.83 7.45 -2.58
N GLU A 114 -11.62 6.63 -1.89
CA GLU A 114 -12.15 6.95 -0.55
C GLU A 114 -11.02 7.26 0.44
N LEU A 115 -9.94 6.48 0.40
CA LEU A 115 -8.76 6.67 1.26
C LEU A 115 -8.06 8.01 0.97
N MET A 116 -7.89 8.36 -0.32
CA MET A 116 -7.32 9.65 -0.72
C MET A 116 -8.20 10.82 -0.27
N GLU A 117 -9.51 10.72 -0.38
CA GLU A 117 -10.43 11.76 0.10
C GLU A 117 -10.39 11.88 1.65
N ALA A 118 -10.34 10.77 2.37
CA ALA A 118 -10.18 10.76 3.82
C ALA A 118 -8.86 11.45 4.23
N TYR A 119 -7.77 11.17 3.50
CA TYR A 119 -6.48 11.79 3.74
C TYR A 119 -6.48 13.29 3.46
N LYS A 120 -7.03 13.71 2.33
CA LYS A 120 -7.17 15.15 1.99
C LYS A 120 -7.99 15.89 3.04
N LYS A 121 -9.07 15.28 3.53
CA LYS A 121 -9.89 15.85 4.60
C LYS A 121 -9.08 16.00 5.88
N TRP A 122 -8.45 14.93 6.36
CA TRP A 122 -7.60 14.95 7.55
C TRP A 122 -6.48 16.00 7.45
N LYS A 123 -5.84 16.11 6.28
CA LYS A 123 -4.79 17.10 6.02
C LYS A 123 -5.32 18.54 6.09
N ARG A 124 -6.51 18.83 5.52
CA ARG A 124 -7.17 20.15 5.61
C ARG A 124 -7.59 20.53 7.02
N GLU A 125 -7.92 19.57 7.87
CA GLU A 125 -8.27 19.76 9.28
C GLU A 125 -7.04 19.96 10.17
N GLY A 126 -5.85 20.04 9.62
CA GLY A 126 -4.60 20.25 10.36
C GLY A 126 -3.99 18.99 10.95
N LYS A 127 -4.29 17.82 10.38
CA LYS A 127 -3.75 16.51 10.77
C LYS A 127 -4.07 16.13 12.23
N PRO A 128 -5.34 16.15 12.66
CA PRO A 128 -5.70 15.88 14.05
C PRO A 128 -5.24 14.47 14.46
N GLY A 129 -4.57 14.37 15.61
CA GLY A 129 -4.06 13.11 16.15
C GLY A 129 -2.87 12.49 15.41
N GLY A 130 -2.25 13.25 14.49
CA GLY A 130 -1.08 12.78 13.74
C GLY A 130 -1.36 11.52 12.92
N ARG A 131 -0.32 10.70 12.67
CA ARG A 131 -0.44 9.44 11.92
C ARG A 131 -1.53 8.53 12.48
N GLN A 132 -1.59 8.37 13.80
CA GLN A 132 -2.61 7.55 14.44
C GLN A 132 -4.03 8.09 14.22
N GLY A 133 -4.19 9.42 14.18
CA GLY A 133 -5.47 10.06 13.86
C GLY A 133 -5.93 9.74 12.45
N PHE A 134 -5.04 9.75 11.46
CA PHE A 134 -5.38 9.32 10.11
C PHE A 134 -5.75 7.84 10.05
N LEU A 135 -4.97 6.96 10.68
CA LEU A 135 -5.26 5.52 10.70
C LEU A 135 -6.62 5.21 11.34
N ARG A 136 -7.02 5.96 12.39
CA ARG A 136 -8.37 5.88 12.98
C ARG A 136 -9.50 6.33 12.02
N CYS A 137 -9.19 7.20 11.08
CA CYS A 137 -10.14 7.55 10.02
C CYS A 137 -10.17 6.47 8.93
N ALA A 138 -9.01 5.99 8.51
CA ALA A 138 -8.87 5.01 7.43
C ALA A 138 -9.49 3.65 7.77
N VAL A 139 -9.32 3.16 9.00
CA VAL A 139 -9.82 1.84 9.43
C VAL A 139 -11.35 1.72 9.38
N LYS A 140 -12.07 2.84 9.31
CA LYS A 140 -13.54 2.86 9.16
C LYS A 140 -14.00 2.58 7.72
N LEU A 141 -13.10 2.64 6.76
CA LEU A 141 -13.40 2.30 5.38
C LEU A 141 -13.46 0.79 5.22
N LYS A 142 -14.48 0.29 4.54
CA LYS A 142 -14.63 -1.13 4.28
C LYS A 142 -13.44 -1.67 3.46
N GLY A 143 -12.84 -2.75 3.92
CA GLY A 143 -11.67 -3.36 3.31
C GLY A 143 -10.32 -2.82 3.81
N ILE A 144 -10.31 -1.89 4.77
CA ILE A 144 -9.04 -1.41 5.35
C ILE A 144 -8.73 -2.19 6.64
N TYR A 145 -7.53 -2.75 6.69
CA TYR A 145 -6.92 -3.36 7.86
C TYR A 145 -5.72 -2.53 8.32
N VAL A 146 -5.65 -2.22 9.62
CA VAL A 146 -4.56 -1.49 10.25
C VAL A 146 -3.95 -2.37 11.33
N PRO A 147 -2.77 -3.01 11.10
CA PRO A 147 -2.22 -4.00 12.03
C PRO A 147 -2.03 -3.49 13.45
N SER A 148 -1.56 -2.26 13.60
CA SER A 148 -1.32 -1.65 14.91
C SER A 148 -2.57 -1.47 15.79
N PHE A 149 -3.76 -1.75 15.26
CA PHE A 149 -5.03 -1.69 15.98
C PHE A 149 -5.52 -3.06 16.44
N TYR A 150 -4.67 -4.08 16.36
CA TYR A 150 -4.98 -5.44 16.80
C TYR A 150 -3.84 -6.01 17.62
N ASP A 151 -4.18 -6.70 18.71
CA ASP A 151 -3.25 -7.46 19.52
C ASP A 151 -3.41 -8.94 19.22
N VAL A 152 -2.28 -9.64 19.09
CA VAL A 152 -2.24 -11.08 18.88
C VAL A 152 -1.95 -11.77 20.21
N ALA A 153 -2.88 -12.59 20.68
CA ALA A 153 -2.68 -13.45 21.84
C ALA A 153 -2.21 -14.84 21.38
N TYR A 154 -1.30 -15.43 22.12
CA TYR A 154 -0.73 -16.73 21.82
C TYR A 154 -1.07 -17.75 22.91
N ASN A 155 -1.23 -19.01 22.53
CA ASN A 155 -1.28 -20.15 23.42
C ASN A 155 0.11 -20.49 23.97
N GLU A 156 0.16 -21.35 25.00
CA GLU A 156 1.43 -21.80 25.60
C GLU A 156 2.36 -22.52 24.59
N ASP A 157 1.82 -23.14 23.56
CA ASP A 157 2.55 -23.82 22.49
C ASP A 157 3.01 -22.88 21.36
N GLY A 158 2.76 -21.56 21.48
CA GLY A 158 3.14 -20.56 20.49
C GLY A 158 2.18 -20.40 19.31
N THR A 159 1.07 -21.15 19.28
CA THR A 159 0.02 -20.95 18.28
C THR A 159 -0.83 -19.71 18.59
N VAL A 160 -1.39 -19.07 17.57
CA VAL A 160 -2.28 -17.92 17.74
C VAL A 160 -3.58 -18.36 18.44
N ALA A 161 -3.86 -17.77 19.61
CA ALA A 161 -5.09 -17.99 20.34
C ALA A 161 -6.21 -17.07 19.87
N ALA A 162 -5.91 -15.77 19.65
CA ALA A 162 -6.86 -14.77 19.21
C ALA A 162 -6.16 -13.56 18.59
N VAL A 163 -6.88 -12.86 17.71
CA VAL A 163 -6.53 -11.51 17.23
C VAL A 163 -7.66 -10.60 17.68
N VAL A 164 -7.35 -9.60 18.50
CA VAL A 164 -8.36 -8.76 19.16
C VAL A 164 -8.09 -7.30 18.86
N ALA A 165 -9.12 -6.56 18.46
CA ALA A 165 -9.00 -5.13 18.25
C ALA A 165 -8.66 -4.43 19.58
N ASN A 166 -7.59 -3.62 19.58
CA ASN A 166 -7.15 -2.78 20.72
C ASN A 166 -7.58 -1.32 20.56
N CYS A 167 -8.28 -1.02 19.46
CA CYS A 167 -8.78 0.30 19.12
C CYS A 167 -10.31 0.25 18.91
N ASP A 168 -11.02 1.17 19.52
CA ASP A 168 -12.49 1.30 19.41
C ASP A 168 -13.00 1.59 18.00
N ALA A 169 -12.12 2.15 17.13
CA ALA A 169 -12.44 2.40 15.74
C ALA A 169 -12.26 1.17 14.83
N ALA A 170 -11.49 0.15 15.29
CA ALA A 170 -11.19 -1.02 14.50
C ALA A 170 -12.33 -2.05 14.58
N PRO A 171 -12.77 -2.64 13.45
CA PRO A 171 -13.79 -3.68 13.45
C PRO A 171 -13.22 -5.00 14.01
N ALA A 172 -14.06 -5.82 14.63
CA ALA A 172 -13.67 -7.15 15.11
C ALA A 172 -13.24 -8.08 13.96
N ALA A 173 -13.73 -7.83 12.74
CA ALA A 173 -13.34 -8.53 11.52
C ALA A 173 -13.36 -7.56 10.33
N VAL A 174 -12.36 -7.66 9.49
CA VAL A 174 -12.27 -6.83 8.28
C VAL A 174 -13.00 -7.54 7.14
N GLU A 175 -14.07 -6.94 6.64
CA GLU A 175 -14.76 -7.42 5.45
C GLU A 175 -14.01 -6.99 4.20
N LYS A 176 -13.78 -7.94 3.28
CA LYS A 176 -13.16 -7.59 1.99
C LYS A 176 -14.02 -6.58 1.22
N ARG A 177 -13.36 -5.66 0.52
CA ARG A 177 -14.03 -4.79 -0.44
C ARG A 177 -14.40 -5.58 -1.69
N VAL A 178 -15.62 -5.42 -2.15
CA VAL A 178 -16.13 -5.99 -3.40
C VAL A 178 -16.83 -4.87 -4.16
N ILE A 179 -16.51 -4.73 -5.43
CA ILE A 179 -17.20 -3.81 -6.34
C ILE A 179 -18.52 -4.45 -6.77
N SER A 180 -19.62 -3.76 -6.51
CA SER A 180 -20.95 -4.28 -6.80
C SER A 180 -21.34 -4.19 -8.28
N ASP A 181 -20.79 -3.20 -8.99
CA ASP A 181 -21.01 -2.98 -10.42
C ASP A 181 -19.71 -2.63 -11.14
N MET A 182 -19.16 -3.61 -11.83
CA MET A 182 -17.92 -3.46 -12.61
C MET A 182 -18.04 -2.45 -13.77
N ASN A 183 -19.25 -2.10 -14.21
CA ASN A 183 -19.44 -1.12 -15.27
C ASN A 183 -19.17 0.32 -14.81
N THR A 184 -19.13 0.56 -13.51
CA THR A 184 -18.83 1.88 -12.93
C THR A 184 -17.33 2.13 -12.77
N VAL A 185 -16.49 1.11 -12.93
CA VAL A 185 -15.04 1.22 -12.75
C VAL A 185 -14.38 1.85 -13.96
N ASN A 186 -13.51 2.82 -13.70
CA ASN A 186 -12.71 3.47 -14.75
C ASN A 186 -11.56 2.56 -15.18
N TYR A 187 -11.58 2.11 -16.43
CA TYR A 187 -10.49 1.37 -17.05
C TYR A 187 -9.68 2.25 -17.99
N PRO A 188 -8.34 2.03 -18.10
CA PRO A 188 -7.54 2.73 -19.09
C PRO A 188 -7.95 2.28 -20.52
N THR A 189 -8.42 3.21 -21.33
CA THR A 189 -8.79 2.97 -22.74
C THR A 189 -7.61 3.13 -23.69
N ALA A 190 -6.53 3.76 -23.24
CA ALA A 190 -5.28 3.96 -23.98
C ALA A 190 -4.08 3.54 -23.12
N PRO A 191 -3.84 2.22 -22.95
CA PRO A 191 -2.73 1.75 -22.16
C PRO A 191 -1.39 2.14 -22.80
N ILE A 192 -0.41 2.51 -21.97
CA ILE A 192 0.96 2.76 -22.42
C ILE A 192 1.61 1.41 -22.74
N VAL A 193 2.04 1.25 -23.99
CA VAL A 193 2.76 0.06 -24.45
C VAL A 193 4.20 0.42 -24.77
N PRO A 194 5.18 -0.45 -24.50
CA PRO A 194 6.56 -0.22 -24.85
C PRO A 194 6.78 -0.30 -26.37
N PHE A 195 7.79 0.41 -26.88
CA PHE A 195 8.21 0.34 -28.28
C PHE A 195 9.05 -0.91 -28.59
N GLY A 196 9.62 -1.55 -27.57
CA GLY A 196 10.41 -2.77 -27.71
C GLY A 196 9.55 -4.02 -27.76
N GLU A 197 10.17 -5.14 -28.10
CA GLU A 197 9.52 -6.46 -28.02
C GLU A 197 9.09 -6.76 -26.60
N ILE A 198 7.87 -7.23 -26.43
CA ILE A 198 7.28 -7.62 -25.16
C ILE A 198 6.97 -9.11 -25.17
N VAL A 199 7.07 -9.75 -24.01
CA VAL A 199 6.80 -11.19 -23.85
C VAL A 199 5.34 -11.52 -24.19
N HIS A 200 4.42 -10.60 -23.88
CA HIS A 200 2.98 -10.74 -24.15
C HIS A 200 2.52 -9.60 -25.06
N ASP A 201 2.25 -9.93 -26.32
CA ASP A 201 1.80 -9.02 -27.37
C ASP A 201 0.25 -8.95 -27.51
N ARG A 202 -0.48 -9.42 -26.48
CA ARG A 202 -1.93 -9.58 -26.50
C ARG A 202 -2.61 -8.67 -25.47
N ILE A 203 -3.83 -8.27 -25.79
CA ILE A 203 -4.72 -7.59 -24.84
C ILE A 203 -5.24 -8.64 -23.85
N MET A 204 -5.13 -8.35 -22.58
CA MET A 204 -5.74 -9.13 -21.51
C MET A 204 -7.08 -8.52 -21.16
N LEU A 205 -8.15 -9.32 -21.26
CA LEU A 205 -9.50 -8.92 -20.85
C LEU A 205 -9.86 -9.68 -19.58
N GLU A 206 -10.19 -8.93 -18.55
CA GLU A 206 -10.74 -9.49 -17.31
C GLU A 206 -12.24 -9.69 -17.49
N VAL A 207 -12.72 -10.94 -17.36
CA VAL A 207 -14.12 -11.30 -17.58
C VAL A 207 -14.87 -11.46 -16.25
N PHE A 208 -14.15 -11.82 -15.18
CA PHE A 208 -14.70 -11.96 -13.82
C PHE A 208 -13.56 -11.87 -12.79
N ARG A 209 -13.94 -11.64 -11.53
CA ARG A 209 -13.07 -11.64 -10.35
C ARG A 209 -13.56 -12.59 -9.27
#